data_925487a9321b7233bde905937e98e5a7
#
_entry.id   925487a9321b7233bde905937e98e5a7
#
_cell.length_a   1.000
_cell.length_b   1.000
_cell.length_c   1.000
_cell.angle_alpha   90.00
_cell.angle_beta   90.00
_cell.angle_gamma   90.00
#
_symmetry.space_group_name_H-M   'P 1'
#
loop_
_entity.id
_entity.type
_entity.pdbx_description
1 polymer ?
#
loop_
_entity_poly.entity_id
_entity_poly.type
_entity_poly.pdbx_seq_one_letter_code
_entity_poly.pdbx_strand_id
1 'polypeptide(L)'
;MKWSCALQSCDQPALRPLQRQCELCYRHFCTKHVVSALHTCPTNELEGLNSVRRTAGEKVISRLLATINCDALCVRAETLRDGIKCTVNLPSADQAYFNFDVLGGCNYHGSIVFDDGKTWLARFRLPNHNEPPLQERNFDRRSEFATYRFLTGTAVPVPEVYDCADDDDPMDIVGAGYILLEKLAGKPLAWHKASEVQKEKFSRQLAEICANLEQHPLNGLGRLQLSSMGLPEAGPAFFDCDSNGNLIPFGPFSHSNHYYTALIQQKIQLVKTGEVATSAPLDQYLVCMSLLDSLPPNESAISTSKGSAFQSPLLLYNLGELYHKGLSTPSEDEKRLSKILREEKGAAELSALAEKKLHFRVDQVIEADPWERQRFVSLFSGWWKVTNGVETFDWDTWYKKALDMYGDGGL
;
A
#
# COMPACT_ATOMS: atom_id res chain seq x y z
N MET A 1 18.91 4.33 -5.72
CA MET A 1 19.03 5.81 -5.82
C MET A 1 18.72 6.39 -4.47
N LYS A 2 19.64 7.10 -3.85
CA LYS A 2 19.27 7.93 -2.71
C LYS A 2 18.38 9.05 -3.26
N TRP A 3 17.20 9.20 -2.67
CA TRP A 3 16.34 10.33 -2.96
C TRP A 3 17.07 11.60 -2.55
N SER A 4 17.26 12.53 -3.45
CA SER A 4 17.94 13.79 -3.16
C SER A 4 16.93 14.86 -2.78
N CYS A 5 17.30 15.75 -1.84
CA CYS A 5 16.50 16.91 -1.52
C CYS A 5 16.19 17.71 -2.79
N ALA A 6 14.94 18.11 -3.01
CA ALA A 6 14.53 18.88 -4.19
C ALA A 6 15.11 20.31 -4.23
N LEU A 7 15.74 20.77 -3.16
CA LEU A 7 16.49 22.02 -3.14
C LEU A 7 17.88 21.79 -3.74
N GLN A 8 18.16 22.40 -4.88
CA GLN A 8 19.41 22.21 -5.66
C GLN A 8 20.71 22.49 -4.88
N SER A 9 20.63 23.28 -3.83
CA SER A 9 21.75 23.63 -2.97
C SER A 9 21.90 22.70 -1.75
N CYS A 10 21.19 21.56 -1.71
CA CYS A 10 21.16 20.67 -0.56
C CYS A 10 21.56 19.25 -0.94
N ASP A 11 22.63 18.75 -0.35
CA ASP A 11 23.15 17.39 -0.57
C ASP A 11 22.57 16.35 0.42
N GLN A 12 21.64 16.78 1.29
CA GLN A 12 20.99 15.87 2.22
C GLN A 12 20.01 14.93 1.51
N PRO A 13 19.88 13.67 1.96
CA PRO A 13 18.91 12.76 1.42
C PRO A 13 17.49 13.31 1.63
N ALA A 14 16.64 13.19 0.62
CA ALA A 14 15.23 13.49 0.75
C ALA A 14 14.55 12.40 1.58
N LEU A 15 13.44 12.78 2.18
CA LEU A 15 12.58 11.87 2.93
C LEU A 15 11.89 10.91 1.96
N ARG A 16 11.77 9.63 2.36
CA ARG A 16 11.12 8.61 1.51
C ARG A 16 9.61 8.89 1.33
N PRO A 17 9.02 8.42 0.21
CA PRO A 17 7.71 8.85 -0.30
C PRO A 17 6.54 8.82 0.67
N LEU A 18 6.48 7.83 1.53
CA LEU A 18 5.34 7.66 2.43
C LEU A 18 5.30 8.70 3.57
N GLN A 19 6.33 9.55 3.70
CA GLN A 19 6.48 10.30 4.92
C GLN A 19 6.52 11.82 4.82
N ARG A 20 6.70 12.48 3.72
CA ARG A 20 6.44 13.93 3.55
C ARG A 20 7.07 14.55 2.31
N GLN A 21 6.25 14.80 1.38
CA GLN A 21 6.40 15.89 0.44
C GLN A 21 5.88 17.18 1.07
N CYS A 22 6.34 18.31 0.59
CA CYS A 22 5.69 19.56 0.92
C CYS A 22 4.24 19.54 0.45
N GLU A 23 3.30 19.79 1.36
CA GLU A 23 1.87 19.77 1.04
C GLU A 23 1.46 20.80 -0.01
N LEU A 24 2.29 21.82 -0.24
CA LEU A 24 2.04 22.90 -1.18
C LEU A 24 2.60 22.64 -2.58
N CYS A 25 3.82 22.09 -2.69
CA CYS A 25 4.47 21.93 -3.99
C CYS A 25 4.75 20.48 -4.35
N TYR A 26 4.39 19.54 -3.50
CA TYR A 26 4.55 18.09 -3.68
C TYR A 26 5.97 17.61 -4.00
N ARG A 27 6.98 18.46 -3.79
CA ARG A 27 8.39 18.09 -3.95
C ARG A 27 8.94 17.44 -2.69
N HIS A 28 9.88 16.52 -2.87
CA HIS A 28 10.59 15.87 -1.78
C HIS A 28 11.72 16.72 -1.28
N PHE A 29 11.77 16.86 0.02
CA PHE A 29 12.82 17.57 0.70
C PHE A 29 13.39 16.71 1.84
N CYS A 30 14.61 17.02 2.29
CA CYS A 30 15.13 16.49 3.54
C CYS A 30 14.34 17.06 4.73
N THR A 31 14.55 16.51 5.91
CA THR A 31 13.89 16.93 7.16
C THR A 31 13.93 18.44 7.40
N LYS A 32 15.03 19.09 7.01
CA LYS A 32 15.21 20.54 7.19
C LYS A 32 14.37 21.33 6.19
N HIS A 33 14.27 20.90 4.94
CA HIS A 33 13.67 21.68 3.86
C HIS A 33 12.23 21.29 3.51
N VAL A 34 11.66 20.31 4.18
CA VAL A 34 10.25 19.93 3.98
C VAL A 34 9.29 21.03 4.44
N VAL A 35 9.72 21.89 5.35
CA VAL A 35 8.93 23.04 5.80
C VAL A 35 8.85 24.10 4.71
N SER A 36 7.64 24.52 4.34
CA SER A 36 7.37 25.45 3.23
C SER A 36 8.15 26.77 3.33
N ALA A 37 8.43 27.24 4.54
CA ALA A 37 9.20 28.47 4.79
C ALA A 37 10.70 28.35 4.44
N LEU A 38 11.23 27.13 4.30
CA LEU A 38 12.66 26.87 4.04
C LEU A 38 12.95 26.51 2.58
N HIS A 39 11.95 26.57 1.70
CA HIS A 39 12.09 26.45 0.25
C HIS A 39 11.08 27.36 -0.43
N THR A 40 11.34 27.77 -1.66
CA THR A 40 10.40 28.59 -2.43
C THR A 40 9.15 27.78 -2.74
N CYS A 41 8.09 28.01 -2.00
CA CYS A 41 6.80 27.37 -2.13
C CYS A 41 5.75 28.38 -2.58
N PRO A 42 4.84 28.02 -3.48
CA PRO A 42 3.75 28.92 -3.84
C PRO A 42 2.77 29.10 -2.67
N THR A 43 2.26 30.25 -2.54
CA THR A 43 1.32 30.88 -1.60
C THR A 43 0.71 30.11 -0.41
N ASN A 44 0.58 30.79 0.73
CA ASN A 44 -0.06 30.29 1.99
C ASN A 44 -1.59 30.47 2.03
N GLU A 45 -2.24 30.98 0.98
CA GLU A 45 -3.69 31.21 0.95
C GLU A 45 -4.44 29.96 0.46
N LEU A 46 -5.49 29.56 1.16
CA LEU A 46 -6.20 28.30 0.92
C LEU A 46 -6.78 28.20 -0.50
N GLU A 47 -7.26 29.30 -1.08
CA GLU A 47 -7.76 29.33 -2.46
C GLU A 47 -6.62 29.25 -3.49
N GLY A 48 -5.54 29.98 -3.26
CA GLY A 48 -4.32 29.87 -4.04
C GLY A 48 -3.71 28.47 -3.97
N LEU A 49 -3.79 27.82 -2.81
CA LEU A 49 -3.33 26.47 -2.59
C LEU A 49 -4.09 25.44 -3.45
N ASN A 50 -5.43 25.51 -3.45
CA ASN A 50 -6.26 24.60 -4.24
C ASN A 50 -6.04 24.80 -5.74
N SER A 51 -5.86 26.04 -6.19
CA SER A 51 -5.52 26.36 -7.58
C SER A 51 -4.15 25.78 -7.99
N VAL A 52 -3.15 25.92 -7.12
CA VAL A 52 -1.79 25.39 -7.35
C VAL A 52 -1.81 23.85 -7.37
N ARG A 53 -2.53 23.21 -6.43
CA ARG A 53 -2.69 21.76 -6.40
C ARG A 53 -3.35 21.23 -7.66
N ARG A 54 -4.43 21.89 -8.10
CA ARG A 54 -5.13 21.55 -9.34
C ARG A 54 -4.19 21.67 -10.54
N THR A 55 -3.54 22.83 -10.72
CA THR A 55 -2.61 23.06 -11.84
C THR A 55 -1.45 22.06 -11.83
N ALA A 56 -0.92 21.72 -10.68
CA ALA A 56 0.13 20.72 -10.54
C ALA A 56 -0.38 19.33 -10.93
N GLY A 57 -1.57 18.93 -10.47
CA GLY A 57 -2.20 17.65 -10.80
C GLY A 57 -2.54 17.55 -12.30
N GLU A 58 -3.16 18.59 -12.88
CA GLU A 58 -3.46 18.64 -14.32
C GLU A 58 -2.16 18.55 -15.17
N LYS A 59 -1.07 19.16 -14.71
CA LYS A 59 0.23 19.07 -15.38
C LYS A 59 0.83 17.66 -15.33
N VAL A 60 0.66 16.93 -14.22
CA VAL A 60 1.09 15.53 -14.10
C VAL A 60 0.30 14.66 -15.07
N ILE A 61 -1.02 14.81 -15.11
CA ILE A 61 -1.89 14.06 -16.02
C ILE A 61 -1.54 14.39 -17.49
N SER A 62 -1.36 15.65 -17.83
CA SER A 62 -0.99 16.08 -19.18
C SER A 62 0.34 15.48 -19.64
N ARG A 63 1.32 15.36 -18.74
CA ARG A 63 2.61 14.70 -19.05
C ARG A 63 2.41 13.22 -19.36
N LEU A 64 1.63 12.51 -18.53
CA LEU A 64 1.31 11.10 -18.78
C LEU A 64 0.60 10.95 -20.14
N LEU A 65 -0.44 11.75 -20.40
CA LEU A 65 -1.19 11.67 -21.65
C LEU A 65 -0.32 11.96 -22.89
N ALA A 66 0.68 12.81 -22.76
CA ALA A 66 1.62 13.10 -23.84
C ALA A 66 2.59 11.94 -24.16
N THR A 67 2.76 10.98 -23.26
CA THR A 67 3.58 9.79 -23.50
C THR A 67 2.79 8.64 -24.13
N ILE A 68 1.47 8.61 -23.94
CA ILE A 68 0.63 7.49 -24.37
C ILE A 68 0.32 7.59 -25.88
N ASN A 69 0.73 6.58 -26.62
CA ASN A 69 0.34 6.39 -28.01
C ASN A 69 -1.00 5.62 -28.08
N CYS A 70 -2.10 6.35 -28.28
CA CYS A 70 -3.44 5.78 -28.35
C CYS A 70 -3.62 4.79 -29.50
N ASP A 71 -3.00 5.05 -30.66
CA ASP A 71 -3.10 4.17 -31.84
C ASP A 71 -2.41 2.83 -31.55
N ALA A 72 -1.23 2.86 -30.93
CA ALA A 72 -0.54 1.66 -30.51
C ALA A 72 -1.33 0.85 -29.47
N LEU A 73 -1.96 1.54 -28.52
CA LEU A 73 -2.82 0.91 -27.52
C LEU A 73 -4.06 0.27 -28.15
N CYS A 74 -4.69 0.94 -29.17
CA CYS A 74 -5.77 0.35 -29.95
C CYS A 74 -5.29 -0.93 -30.67
N VAL A 75 -4.20 -0.86 -31.40
CA VAL A 75 -3.65 -2.01 -32.15
C VAL A 75 -3.36 -3.18 -31.19
N ARG A 76 -2.79 -2.90 -30.01
CA ARG A 76 -2.54 -3.92 -29.00
C ARG A 76 -3.83 -4.55 -28.50
N ALA A 77 -4.84 -3.75 -28.15
CA ALA A 77 -6.13 -4.23 -27.65
C ALA A 77 -6.88 -5.05 -28.71
N GLU A 78 -6.89 -4.58 -29.98
CA GLU A 78 -7.46 -5.31 -31.12
C GLU A 78 -6.79 -6.66 -31.33
N THR A 79 -5.45 -6.72 -31.24
CA THR A 79 -4.67 -7.97 -31.37
C THR A 79 -5.06 -8.96 -30.27
N LEU A 80 -5.24 -8.50 -29.05
CA LEU A 80 -5.66 -9.36 -27.91
C LEU A 80 -7.10 -9.84 -28.01
N ARG A 81 -7.90 -9.29 -28.97
CA ARG A 81 -9.28 -9.64 -29.23
C ARG A 81 -9.55 -10.05 -30.67
N ASP A 82 -8.65 -10.79 -31.26
CA ASP A 82 -8.79 -11.38 -32.60
C ASP A 82 -9.18 -10.36 -33.70
N GLY A 83 -8.73 -9.11 -33.54
CA GLY A 83 -8.92 -8.04 -34.53
C GLY A 83 -10.22 -7.24 -34.39
N ILE A 84 -11.01 -7.43 -33.33
CA ILE A 84 -12.19 -6.61 -33.06
C ILE A 84 -11.75 -5.16 -32.85
N LYS A 85 -12.29 -4.25 -33.67
CA LYS A 85 -11.95 -2.83 -33.63
C LYS A 85 -12.36 -2.16 -32.34
N CYS A 86 -11.57 -1.17 -31.92
CA CYS A 86 -11.85 -0.42 -30.70
C CYS A 86 -11.48 1.06 -30.82
N THR A 87 -11.94 1.82 -29.83
CA THR A 87 -11.61 3.23 -29.64
C THR A 87 -11.07 3.42 -28.23
N VAL A 88 -9.93 4.10 -28.11
CA VAL A 88 -9.36 4.49 -26.83
C VAL A 88 -9.88 5.86 -26.43
N ASN A 89 -10.42 5.95 -25.21
CA ASN A 89 -10.89 7.20 -24.63
C ASN A 89 -10.08 7.52 -23.38
N LEU A 90 -9.24 8.56 -23.48
CA LEU A 90 -8.45 9.11 -22.39
C LEU A 90 -8.95 10.52 -22.09
N PRO A 91 -9.73 10.74 -21.02
CA PRO A 91 -10.18 12.07 -20.62
C PRO A 91 -9.00 13.04 -20.42
N SER A 92 -9.15 14.27 -20.91
CA SER A 92 -8.14 15.31 -20.74
C SER A 92 -7.87 15.65 -19.25
N ALA A 93 -6.77 16.31 -18.96
CA ALA A 93 -6.35 16.56 -17.58
C ALA A 93 -7.39 17.35 -16.77
N ASP A 94 -8.06 18.32 -17.38
CA ASP A 94 -9.13 19.11 -16.76
C ASP A 94 -10.40 18.29 -16.50
N GLN A 95 -10.71 17.31 -17.36
CA GLN A 95 -11.84 16.39 -17.19
C GLN A 95 -11.54 15.31 -16.14
N ALA A 96 -10.28 14.89 -16.04
CA ALA A 96 -9.86 13.81 -15.16
C ALA A 96 -9.69 14.25 -13.71
N TYR A 97 -9.18 15.47 -13.46
CA TYR A 97 -8.68 15.89 -12.14
C TYR A 97 -9.70 15.76 -10.99
N PHE A 98 -10.99 15.98 -11.26
CA PHE A 98 -12.06 15.81 -10.26
C PHE A 98 -12.94 14.58 -10.50
N ASN A 99 -12.57 13.73 -11.44
CA ASN A 99 -13.34 12.56 -11.78
C ASN A 99 -12.74 11.30 -11.16
N PHE A 100 -13.31 10.84 -10.05
CA PHE A 100 -12.85 9.65 -9.32
C PHE A 100 -13.00 8.34 -10.12
N ASP A 101 -13.80 8.31 -11.19
CA ASP A 101 -13.87 7.17 -12.10
C ASP A 101 -12.65 7.11 -13.04
N VAL A 102 -11.99 8.25 -13.24
CA VAL A 102 -10.80 8.40 -14.09
C VAL A 102 -9.52 8.48 -13.25
N LEU A 103 -9.57 9.21 -12.14
CA LEU A 103 -8.40 9.48 -11.32
C LEU A 103 -8.51 8.77 -9.97
N GLY A 104 -7.72 7.72 -9.78
CA GLY A 104 -7.48 7.11 -8.47
C GLY A 104 -6.37 7.81 -7.69
N GLY A 105 -6.06 7.31 -6.49
CA GLY A 105 -4.98 7.88 -5.66
C GLY A 105 -3.59 7.86 -6.32
N CYS A 106 -3.32 6.83 -7.13
CA CYS A 106 -2.02 6.63 -7.78
C CYS A 106 -2.13 6.28 -9.27
N ASN A 107 -3.33 6.17 -9.82
CA ASN A 107 -3.53 5.69 -11.18
C ASN A 107 -4.48 6.60 -11.95
N TYR A 108 -4.24 6.68 -13.26
CA TYR A 108 -5.13 7.25 -14.25
C TYR A 108 -5.82 6.11 -15.02
N HIS A 109 -7.10 6.24 -15.27
CA HIS A 109 -7.92 5.23 -15.93
C HIS A 109 -8.45 5.75 -17.28
N GLY A 110 -8.09 5.05 -18.36
CA GLY A 110 -8.69 5.19 -19.66
C GLY A 110 -9.70 4.08 -19.96
N SER A 111 -10.55 4.27 -20.94
CA SER A 111 -11.48 3.25 -21.42
C SER A 111 -11.14 2.84 -22.85
N ILE A 112 -11.17 1.54 -23.15
CA ILE A 112 -11.07 0.98 -24.48
C ILE A 112 -12.44 0.39 -24.82
N VAL A 113 -13.13 0.99 -25.78
CA VAL A 113 -14.50 0.58 -26.16
C VAL A 113 -14.41 -0.15 -27.49
N PHE A 114 -14.84 -1.42 -27.50
CA PHE A 114 -14.84 -2.25 -28.69
C PHE A 114 -16.17 -2.16 -29.45
N ASP A 115 -16.15 -2.42 -30.76
CA ASP A 115 -17.32 -2.34 -31.62
C ASP A 115 -18.45 -3.30 -31.25
N ASP A 116 -18.13 -4.38 -30.50
CA ASP A 116 -19.10 -5.32 -29.96
C ASP A 116 -19.73 -4.86 -28.62
N GLY A 117 -19.40 -3.65 -28.16
CA GLY A 117 -19.92 -3.03 -26.94
C GLY A 117 -19.18 -3.40 -25.67
N LYS A 118 -18.20 -4.32 -25.69
CA LYS A 118 -17.35 -4.58 -24.54
C LYS A 118 -16.44 -3.39 -24.27
N THR A 119 -16.15 -3.16 -22.99
CA THR A 119 -15.25 -2.08 -22.57
C THR A 119 -14.17 -2.64 -21.64
N TRP A 120 -12.92 -2.29 -21.92
CA TRP A 120 -11.79 -2.54 -21.05
C TRP A 120 -11.39 -1.26 -20.33
N LEU A 121 -10.71 -1.43 -19.20
CA LEU A 121 -10.05 -0.39 -18.45
C LEU A 121 -8.55 -0.45 -18.74
N ALA A 122 -8.01 0.65 -19.26
CA ALA A 122 -6.56 0.84 -19.35
C ALA A 122 -6.12 1.65 -18.12
N ARG A 123 -5.29 1.05 -17.26
CA ARG A 123 -4.81 1.66 -16.03
C ARG A 123 -3.34 2.00 -16.15
N PHE A 124 -3.02 3.28 -16.00
CA PHE A 124 -1.68 3.84 -16.04
C PHE A 124 -1.29 4.36 -14.67
N ARG A 125 -0.03 4.16 -14.26
CA ARG A 125 0.49 4.79 -13.04
C ARG A 125 0.66 6.28 -13.27
N LEU A 126 0.15 7.11 -12.36
CA LEU A 126 0.40 8.54 -12.40
C LEU A 126 1.84 8.83 -12.01
N PRO A 127 2.61 9.53 -12.85
CA PRO A 127 3.92 10.01 -12.45
C PRO A 127 3.78 10.93 -11.23
N ASN A 128 4.49 10.64 -10.18
CA ASN A 128 4.54 11.51 -9.02
C ASN A 128 5.97 11.60 -8.49
N HIS A 129 6.24 12.60 -7.63
CA HIS A 129 7.57 12.80 -7.08
C HIS A 129 7.98 11.72 -6.06
N ASN A 130 7.02 10.86 -5.69
CA ASN A 130 7.15 9.79 -4.71
C ASN A 130 7.32 8.44 -5.36
N GLU A 131 7.64 8.39 -6.65
CA GLU A 131 7.77 7.12 -7.32
C GLU A 131 8.99 6.36 -6.81
N PRO A 132 8.81 5.06 -6.53
CA PRO A 132 9.96 4.19 -6.32
C PRO A 132 10.80 4.13 -7.61
N PRO A 133 12.03 3.64 -7.53
CA PRO A 133 12.88 3.42 -8.71
C PRO A 133 12.12 2.66 -9.80
N LEU A 134 12.44 2.94 -11.06
CA LEU A 134 11.76 2.36 -12.23
C LEU A 134 11.61 0.84 -12.14
N GLN A 135 12.66 0.16 -11.72
CA GLN A 135 12.67 -1.31 -11.57
C GLN A 135 11.64 -1.79 -10.53
N GLU A 136 11.49 -1.08 -9.42
CA GLU A 136 10.49 -1.41 -8.40
C GLU A 136 9.08 -1.11 -8.90
N ARG A 137 8.85 0.00 -9.62
CA ARG A 137 7.56 0.32 -10.24
C ARG A 137 7.11 -0.75 -11.23
N ASN A 138 8.03 -1.21 -12.06
CA ASN A 138 7.77 -2.28 -13.01
C ASN A 138 7.49 -3.61 -12.29
N PHE A 139 8.24 -3.89 -11.22
CA PHE A 139 7.97 -5.05 -10.39
C PHE A 139 6.57 -4.95 -9.74
N ASP A 140 6.18 -3.81 -9.18
CA ASP A 140 4.86 -3.59 -8.58
C ASP A 140 3.74 -3.87 -9.59
N ARG A 141 3.88 -3.36 -10.81
CA ARG A 141 2.90 -3.57 -11.88
C ARG A 141 2.82 -5.04 -12.28
N ARG A 142 3.95 -5.70 -12.47
CA ARG A 142 4.00 -7.14 -12.79
C ARG A 142 3.45 -7.98 -11.64
N SER A 143 3.72 -7.60 -10.40
CA SER A 143 3.17 -8.26 -9.21
C SER A 143 1.65 -8.13 -9.14
N GLU A 144 1.12 -6.97 -9.47
CA GLU A 144 -0.33 -6.78 -9.54
C GLU A 144 -0.95 -7.63 -10.64
N PHE A 145 -0.34 -7.66 -11.82
CA PHE A 145 -0.77 -8.54 -12.92
C PHE A 145 -0.72 -10.03 -12.51
N ALA A 146 0.36 -10.48 -11.88
CA ALA A 146 0.50 -11.83 -11.36
C ALA A 146 -0.59 -12.15 -10.32
N THR A 147 -0.98 -11.17 -9.49
CA THR A 147 -2.05 -11.31 -8.51
C THR A 147 -3.40 -11.54 -9.19
N TYR A 148 -3.74 -10.77 -10.22
CA TYR A 148 -4.97 -11.01 -11.01
C TYR A 148 -4.95 -12.40 -11.66
N ARG A 149 -3.81 -12.79 -12.25
CA ARG A 149 -3.63 -14.12 -12.86
C ARG A 149 -3.82 -15.24 -11.84
N PHE A 150 -3.29 -15.10 -10.64
CA PHE A 150 -3.50 -16.04 -9.54
C PHE A 150 -4.97 -16.14 -9.15
N LEU A 151 -5.62 -14.98 -8.94
CA LEU A 151 -7.00 -14.93 -8.49
C LEU A 151 -8.00 -15.45 -9.54
N THR A 152 -7.72 -15.29 -10.83
CA THR A 152 -8.52 -15.87 -11.91
C THR A 152 -8.59 -17.40 -11.82
N GLY A 153 -7.60 -18.06 -11.24
CA GLY A 153 -7.60 -19.51 -10.95
C GLY A 153 -8.40 -19.92 -9.69
N THR A 154 -9.04 -18.95 -9.01
CA THR A 154 -9.78 -19.17 -7.75
C THR A 154 -11.27 -18.83 -7.92
N ALA A 155 -12.07 -19.02 -6.87
CA ALA A 155 -13.46 -18.55 -6.85
C ALA A 155 -13.61 -17.07 -6.41
N VAL A 156 -12.51 -16.35 -6.23
CA VAL A 156 -12.54 -14.92 -5.87
C VAL A 156 -12.98 -14.09 -7.08
N PRO A 157 -14.03 -13.28 -6.96
CA PRO A 157 -14.52 -12.46 -8.07
C PRO A 157 -13.55 -11.27 -8.29
N VAL A 158 -12.79 -11.35 -9.38
CA VAL A 158 -11.87 -10.29 -9.80
C VAL A 158 -12.11 -9.93 -11.27
N PRO A 159 -11.78 -8.71 -11.71
CA PRO A 159 -11.80 -8.39 -13.14
C PRO A 159 -10.81 -9.29 -13.89
N GLU A 160 -11.17 -9.67 -15.09
CA GLU A 160 -10.25 -10.34 -16.00
C GLU A 160 -9.09 -9.41 -16.34
N VAL A 161 -7.86 -9.93 -16.36
CA VAL A 161 -6.67 -9.19 -16.76
C VAL A 161 -6.19 -9.68 -18.12
N TYR A 162 -6.00 -8.75 -19.04
CA TYR A 162 -5.71 -9.07 -20.45
C TYR A 162 -4.23 -8.89 -20.80
N ASP A 163 -3.61 -7.80 -20.30
CA ASP A 163 -2.25 -7.45 -20.65
C ASP A 163 -1.57 -6.55 -19.61
N CYS A 164 -0.24 -6.51 -19.66
CA CYS A 164 0.58 -5.66 -18.80
C CYS A 164 1.88 -5.33 -19.52
N ALA A 165 2.29 -4.07 -19.49
CA ALA A 165 3.57 -3.62 -20.00
C ALA A 165 4.32 -2.77 -18.98
N ASP A 166 5.65 -2.84 -18.99
CA ASP A 166 6.55 -2.03 -18.17
C ASP A 166 6.71 -0.61 -18.74
N ASP A 167 7.17 0.35 -17.93
CA ASP A 167 7.38 1.74 -18.37
C ASP A 167 8.53 1.88 -19.37
N ASP A 168 9.49 0.95 -19.38
CA ASP A 168 10.69 0.94 -20.23
C ASP A 168 10.80 -0.31 -21.11
N ASP A 169 9.69 -0.98 -21.37
CA ASP A 169 9.69 -2.13 -22.28
C ASP A 169 10.02 -1.65 -23.70
N PRO A 170 11.19 -2.04 -24.26
CA PRO A 170 11.60 -1.60 -25.58
C PRO A 170 10.73 -2.17 -26.72
N MET A 171 9.93 -3.19 -26.42
CA MET A 171 9.01 -3.80 -27.39
C MET A 171 7.62 -3.19 -27.34
N ASP A 172 7.32 -2.41 -26.29
CA ASP A 172 6.01 -1.74 -26.16
C ASP A 172 6.07 -0.32 -26.73
N ILE A 173 5.28 -0.10 -27.78
CA ILE A 173 5.18 1.18 -28.49
C ILE A 173 4.08 2.08 -27.94
N VAL A 174 3.40 1.68 -26.85
CA VAL A 174 2.37 2.52 -26.17
C VAL A 174 3.03 3.70 -25.47
N GLY A 175 4.28 3.53 -25.01
CA GLY A 175 5.09 4.62 -24.44
C GLY A 175 4.87 4.91 -22.96
N ALA A 176 4.03 4.15 -22.28
CA ALA A 176 3.83 4.20 -20.84
C ALA A 176 3.38 2.83 -20.35
N GLY A 177 3.90 2.38 -19.22
CA GLY A 177 3.49 1.10 -18.65
C GLY A 177 2.02 1.10 -18.20
N TYR A 178 1.33 -0.01 -18.44
CA TYR A 178 -0.10 -0.16 -18.21
C TYR A 178 -0.48 -1.55 -17.70
N ILE A 179 -1.72 -1.65 -17.22
CA ILE A 179 -2.46 -2.91 -17.06
C ILE A 179 -3.80 -2.76 -17.77
N LEU A 180 -4.16 -3.73 -18.63
CA LEU A 180 -5.46 -3.83 -19.27
C LEU A 180 -6.35 -4.80 -18.50
N LEU A 181 -7.51 -4.32 -18.07
CA LEU A 181 -8.46 -5.03 -17.22
C LEU A 181 -9.86 -5.00 -17.83
N GLU A 182 -10.68 -5.95 -17.43
CA GLU A 182 -12.12 -5.86 -17.59
C GLU A 182 -12.66 -4.62 -16.87
N LYS A 183 -13.51 -3.85 -17.53
CA LYS A 183 -14.24 -2.76 -16.88
C LYS A 183 -15.49 -3.30 -16.24
N LEU A 184 -15.46 -3.52 -14.93
CA LEU A 184 -16.62 -3.98 -14.18
C LEU A 184 -17.70 -2.91 -14.12
N ALA A 185 -18.95 -3.34 -14.21
CA ALA A 185 -20.11 -2.52 -13.92
C ALA A 185 -20.29 -2.39 -12.41
N GLY A 186 -20.72 -1.22 -11.96
CA GLY A 186 -21.03 -0.99 -10.54
C GLY A 186 -20.60 0.37 -10.03
N LYS A 187 -20.81 0.58 -8.74
CA LYS A 187 -20.40 1.78 -8.02
C LYS A 187 -19.76 1.37 -6.70
N PRO A 188 -18.82 2.16 -6.17
CA PRO A 188 -18.26 1.94 -4.84
C PRO A 188 -19.34 1.83 -3.78
N LEU A 189 -19.22 0.85 -2.88
CA LEU A 189 -20.17 0.65 -1.80
C LEU A 189 -20.03 1.76 -0.77
N ALA A 190 -21.07 2.55 -0.59
CA ALA A 190 -21.16 3.54 0.48
C ALA A 190 -21.52 2.85 1.81
N TRP A 191 -20.53 2.32 2.52
CA TRP A 191 -20.73 1.50 3.72
C TRP A 191 -21.60 2.15 4.79
N HIS A 192 -21.41 3.45 5.03
CA HIS A 192 -22.18 4.22 6.01
C HIS A 192 -23.68 4.39 5.67
N LYS A 193 -24.05 4.11 4.40
CA LYS A 193 -25.43 4.14 3.91
C LYS A 193 -26.03 2.73 3.73
N ALA A 194 -25.21 1.69 3.89
CA ALA A 194 -25.65 0.33 3.70
C ALA A 194 -26.58 -0.10 4.85
N SER A 195 -27.71 -0.73 4.49
CA SER A 195 -28.60 -1.36 5.47
C SER A 195 -27.95 -2.57 6.13
N GLU A 196 -28.45 -3.01 7.29
CA GLU A 196 -27.93 -4.19 7.98
C GLU A 196 -28.01 -5.45 7.09
N VAL A 197 -29.06 -5.58 6.27
CA VAL A 197 -29.19 -6.68 5.30
C VAL A 197 -28.07 -6.65 4.23
N GLN A 198 -27.73 -5.45 3.76
CA GLN A 198 -26.64 -5.28 2.80
C GLN A 198 -25.27 -5.56 3.42
N LYS A 199 -25.06 -5.11 4.66
CA LYS A 199 -23.83 -5.38 5.41
C LYS A 199 -23.69 -6.88 5.71
N GLU A 200 -24.76 -7.54 6.08
CA GLU A 200 -24.77 -8.99 6.29
C GLU A 200 -24.42 -9.76 5.00
N LYS A 201 -25.04 -9.38 3.87
CA LYS A 201 -24.74 -9.97 2.56
C LYS A 201 -23.27 -9.78 2.20
N PHE A 202 -22.75 -8.56 2.37
CA PHE A 202 -21.35 -8.25 2.10
C PHE A 202 -20.41 -9.09 2.99
N SER A 203 -20.71 -9.18 4.30
CA SER A 203 -19.87 -9.94 5.23
C SER A 203 -19.82 -11.42 4.88
N ARG A 204 -20.93 -12.01 4.40
CA ARG A 204 -20.96 -13.41 3.91
C ARG A 204 -20.12 -13.59 2.65
N GLN A 205 -20.22 -12.68 1.70
CA GLN A 205 -19.41 -12.71 0.47
C GLN A 205 -17.92 -12.54 0.79
N LEU A 206 -17.59 -11.65 1.72
CA LEU A 206 -16.20 -11.46 2.16
C LEU A 206 -15.66 -12.69 2.88
N ALA A 207 -16.45 -13.32 3.76
CA ALA A 207 -16.07 -14.56 4.43
C ALA A 207 -15.86 -15.70 3.42
N GLU A 208 -16.66 -15.76 2.35
CA GLU A 208 -16.48 -16.71 1.24
C GLU A 208 -15.15 -16.50 0.53
N ILE A 209 -14.82 -15.25 0.20
CA ILE A 209 -13.54 -14.88 -0.40
C ILE A 209 -12.37 -15.30 0.50
N CYS A 210 -12.43 -14.97 1.78
CA CYS A 210 -11.37 -15.32 2.74
C CYS A 210 -11.18 -16.84 2.85
N ALA A 211 -12.28 -17.59 2.99
CA ALA A 211 -12.24 -19.06 3.08
C ALA A 211 -11.74 -19.69 1.77
N ASN A 212 -12.06 -19.10 0.62
CA ASN A 212 -11.54 -19.57 -0.67
C ASN A 212 -10.02 -19.34 -0.77
N LEU A 213 -9.55 -18.16 -0.43
CA LEU A 213 -8.11 -17.83 -0.48
C LEU A 213 -7.29 -18.77 0.43
N GLU A 214 -7.81 -19.18 1.57
CA GLU A 214 -7.15 -20.12 2.47
C GLU A 214 -6.87 -21.48 1.81
N GLN A 215 -7.67 -21.86 0.82
CA GLN A 215 -7.49 -23.11 0.05
C GLN A 215 -6.38 -23.02 -1.00
N HIS A 216 -5.83 -21.82 -1.24
CA HIS A 216 -4.80 -21.56 -2.24
C HIS A 216 -3.50 -21.02 -1.58
N PRO A 217 -2.84 -21.82 -0.72
CA PRO A 217 -1.64 -21.38 -0.01
C PRO A 217 -0.48 -21.13 -0.98
N LEU A 218 0.29 -20.08 -0.72
CA LEU A 218 1.53 -19.79 -1.41
C LEU A 218 2.73 -20.30 -0.60
N ASN A 219 3.84 -20.53 -1.29
CA ASN A 219 5.06 -21.09 -0.67
C ASN A 219 5.88 -20.05 0.12
N GLY A 220 5.37 -18.84 0.34
CA GLY A 220 6.06 -17.79 1.07
C GLY A 220 5.25 -16.51 1.18
N LEU A 221 5.72 -15.62 2.05
CA LEU A 221 5.22 -14.27 2.22
C LEU A 221 6.00 -13.32 1.30
N GLY A 222 5.29 -12.65 0.41
CA GLY A 222 5.88 -11.71 -0.51
C GLY A 222 4.85 -11.23 -1.54
N ARG A 223 5.27 -10.36 -2.42
CA ARG A 223 4.46 -9.92 -3.56
C ARG A 223 4.47 -11.02 -4.62
N LEU A 224 3.34 -11.26 -5.27
CA LEU A 224 3.29 -12.28 -6.31
C LEU A 224 4.10 -11.87 -7.55
N GLN A 225 4.70 -12.85 -8.17
CA GLN A 225 5.33 -12.74 -9.49
C GLN A 225 4.98 -13.94 -10.35
N LEU A 226 5.22 -13.86 -11.64
CA LEU A 226 5.13 -15.00 -12.53
C LEU A 226 6.51 -15.64 -12.65
N SER A 227 6.58 -16.96 -12.44
CA SER A 227 7.78 -17.76 -12.71
C SER A 227 8.12 -17.77 -14.20
N SER A 228 9.26 -18.34 -14.56
CA SER A 228 9.65 -18.55 -15.97
C SER A 228 8.66 -19.41 -16.77
N MET A 229 7.82 -20.19 -16.07
CA MET A 229 6.73 -20.99 -16.68
C MET A 229 5.39 -20.24 -16.71
N GLY A 230 5.35 -18.97 -16.31
CA GLY A 230 4.13 -18.16 -16.26
C GLY A 230 3.18 -18.52 -15.11
N LEU A 231 3.64 -19.28 -14.10
CA LEU A 231 2.85 -19.64 -12.94
C LEU A 231 3.07 -18.64 -11.79
N PRO A 232 2.02 -18.24 -11.06
CA PRO A 232 2.15 -17.36 -9.91
C PRO A 232 2.96 -18.01 -8.78
N GLU A 233 3.92 -17.26 -8.24
CA GLU A 233 4.74 -17.65 -7.09
C GLU A 233 5.01 -16.45 -6.18
N ALA A 234 5.44 -16.69 -4.92
CA ALA A 234 5.85 -15.62 -4.04
C ALA A 234 7.23 -15.09 -4.44
N GLY A 235 7.30 -13.80 -4.72
CA GLY A 235 8.52 -13.04 -4.99
C GLY A 235 8.93 -12.16 -3.80
N PRO A 236 9.83 -11.19 -4.01
CA PRO A 236 10.23 -10.24 -2.98
C PRO A 236 9.05 -9.54 -2.32
N ALA A 237 9.10 -9.39 -1.00
CA ALA A 237 8.08 -8.68 -0.25
C ALA A 237 8.26 -7.16 -0.35
N PHE A 238 9.50 -6.69 -0.29
CA PHE A 238 9.90 -5.29 -0.44
C PHE A 238 11.34 -5.19 -0.96
N PHE A 239 11.77 -3.97 -1.27
CA PHE A 239 13.12 -3.69 -1.72
C PHE A 239 13.78 -2.65 -0.85
N ASP A 240 15.09 -2.67 -0.84
CA ASP A 240 15.95 -1.57 -0.43
C ASP A 240 16.88 -1.19 -1.58
N CYS A 241 17.71 -0.18 -1.39
CA CYS A 241 18.70 0.23 -2.38
C CYS A 241 20.10 0.19 -1.77
N ASP A 242 21.06 -0.34 -2.52
CA ASP A 242 22.46 -0.21 -2.16
C ASP A 242 22.98 1.23 -2.38
N SER A 243 24.24 1.49 -2.02
CA SER A 243 24.88 2.78 -2.21
C SER A 243 24.99 3.20 -3.70
N ASN A 244 24.86 2.27 -4.63
CA ASN A 244 24.91 2.51 -6.08
C ASN A 244 23.50 2.70 -6.66
N GLY A 245 22.45 2.52 -5.86
CA GLY A 245 21.05 2.62 -6.28
C GLY A 245 20.50 1.33 -6.91
N ASN A 246 21.18 0.20 -6.76
CA ASN A 246 20.61 -1.07 -7.16
C ASN A 246 19.61 -1.57 -6.14
N LEU A 247 18.52 -2.19 -6.61
CA LEU A 247 17.51 -2.77 -5.73
C LEU A 247 18.06 -4.04 -5.07
N ILE A 248 17.89 -4.10 -3.76
CA ILE A 248 18.14 -5.28 -2.92
C ILE A 248 16.78 -5.87 -2.55
N PRO A 249 16.42 -7.07 -3.05
CA PRO A 249 15.16 -7.71 -2.73
C PRO A 249 15.19 -8.33 -1.33
N PHE A 250 14.08 -8.22 -0.60
CA PHE A 250 13.84 -8.90 0.67
C PHE A 250 12.66 -9.87 0.53
N GLY A 251 12.87 -11.11 0.94
CA GLY A 251 11.91 -12.20 0.76
C GLY A 251 12.11 -12.93 -0.59
N PRO A 252 11.19 -13.86 -0.93
CA PRO A 252 10.03 -14.24 -0.12
C PRO A 252 10.43 -14.85 1.23
N PHE A 253 9.60 -14.65 2.26
CA PHE A 253 9.86 -15.16 3.59
C PHE A 253 9.04 -16.42 3.86
N SER A 254 9.63 -17.41 4.53
CA SER A 254 8.92 -18.65 4.91
C SER A 254 8.01 -18.46 6.13
N HIS A 255 8.28 -17.43 6.96
CA HIS A 255 7.56 -17.16 8.20
C HIS A 255 7.33 -15.67 8.40
N SER A 256 6.21 -15.32 9.01
CA SER A 256 5.83 -13.92 9.23
C SER A 256 6.78 -13.17 10.18
N ASN A 257 7.37 -13.85 11.16
CA ASN A 257 8.36 -13.22 12.04
C ASN A 257 9.63 -12.80 11.29
N HIS A 258 10.11 -13.58 10.30
CA HIS A 258 11.23 -13.18 9.44
C HIS A 258 10.90 -11.95 8.61
N TYR A 259 9.67 -11.89 8.06
CA TYR A 259 9.17 -10.72 7.36
C TYR A 259 9.17 -9.48 8.25
N TYR A 260 8.55 -9.56 9.44
CA TYR A 260 8.50 -8.42 10.35
C TYR A 260 9.87 -8.05 10.91
N THR A 261 10.73 -9.02 11.20
CA THR A 261 12.13 -8.75 11.60
C THR A 261 12.83 -7.92 10.53
N ALA A 262 12.78 -8.35 9.27
CA ALA A 262 13.43 -7.64 8.17
C ALA A 262 12.84 -6.23 7.97
N LEU A 263 11.51 -6.10 8.02
CA LEU A 263 10.81 -4.82 7.88
C LEU A 263 11.18 -3.83 9.00
N ILE A 264 11.19 -4.29 10.25
CA ILE A 264 11.54 -3.45 11.39
C ILE A 264 13.03 -3.07 11.34
N GLN A 265 13.91 -4.00 10.99
CA GLN A 265 15.34 -3.72 10.83
C GLN A 265 15.60 -2.69 9.72
N GLN A 266 14.91 -2.80 8.59
CA GLN A 266 14.96 -1.78 7.55
C GLN A 266 14.50 -0.42 8.09
N LYS A 267 13.39 -0.37 8.81
CA LYS A 267 12.89 0.88 9.41
C LYS A 267 13.91 1.49 10.38
N ILE A 268 14.52 0.67 11.24
CA ILE A 268 15.58 1.11 12.16
C ILE A 268 16.74 1.74 11.37
N GLN A 269 17.18 1.07 10.30
CA GLN A 269 18.27 1.57 9.47
C GLN A 269 17.90 2.92 8.81
N LEU A 270 16.71 3.05 8.29
CA LEU A 270 16.22 4.29 7.68
C LEU A 270 16.11 5.45 8.68
N VAL A 271 15.74 5.15 9.94
CA VAL A 271 15.75 6.14 11.03
C VAL A 271 17.18 6.57 11.34
N LYS A 272 18.12 5.63 11.48
CA LYS A 272 19.55 5.91 11.77
C LYS A 272 20.23 6.71 10.66
N THR A 273 19.91 6.45 9.41
CA THR A 273 20.49 7.19 8.27
C THR A 273 19.78 8.52 7.99
N GLY A 274 18.69 8.82 8.71
CA GLY A 274 17.91 10.03 8.49
C GLY A 274 17.14 10.02 7.16
N GLU A 275 16.96 8.85 6.54
CA GLU A 275 16.19 8.69 5.30
C GLU A 275 14.68 8.65 5.55
N VAL A 276 14.26 8.49 6.80
CA VAL A 276 12.86 8.57 7.21
C VAL A 276 12.57 9.91 7.86
N ALA A 277 11.53 10.61 7.38
CA ALA A 277 11.03 11.79 8.05
C ALA A 277 10.38 11.41 9.36
N THR A 278 11.04 11.72 10.44
CA THR A 278 10.42 11.59 11.75
C THR A 278 10.75 12.81 12.61
N SER A 279 9.74 13.35 13.29
CA SER A 279 9.93 14.45 14.24
C SER A 279 10.58 14.00 15.56
N ALA A 280 10.59 12.69 15.79
CA ALA A 280 11.13 12.07 16.99
C ALA A 280 11.84 10.75 16.61
N PRO A 281 13.05 10.82 16.01
CA PRO A 281 13.77 9.63 15.57
C PRO A 281 14.08 8.67 16.70
N LEU A 282 14.40 9.19 17.89
CA LEU A 282 14.66 8.35 19.06
C LEU A 282 13.41 7.58 19.51
N ASP A 283 12.23 8.24 19.56
CA ASP A 283 10.96 7.57 19.90
C ASP A 283 10.69 6.42 18.91
N GLN A 284 10.86 6.67 17.62
CA GLN A 284 10.61 5.68 16.58
C GLN A 284 11.63 4.53 16.66
N TYR A 285 12.90 4.84 16.92
CA TYR A 285 13.91 3.83 17.11
C TYR A 285 13.60 2.93 18.32
N LEU A 286 13.28 3.51 19.49
CA LEU A 286 12.97 2.75 20.71
C LEU A 286 11.73 1.87 20.52
N VAL A 287 10.69 2.39 19.82
CA VAL A 287 9.51 1.61 19.48
C VAL A 287 9.86 0.45 18.56
N CYS A 288 10.64 0.67 17.52
CA CYS A 288 11.09 -0.38 16.61
C CYS A 288 11.93 -1.46 17.32
N MET A 289 12.82 -1.06 18.22
CA MET A 289 13.59 -2.01 19.04
C MET A 289 12.68 -2.85 19.94
N SER A 290 11.69 -2.22 20.58
CA SER A 290 10.71 -2.95 21.42
C SER A 290 9.83 -3.89 20.61
N LEU A 291 9.45 -3.50 19.39
CA LEU A 291 8.74 -4.39 18.45
C LEU A 291 9.59 -5.61 18.13
N LEU A 292 10.86 -5.39 17.79
CA LEU A 292 11.80 -6.45 17.39
C LEU A 292 11.99 -7.48 18.50
N ASP A 293 12.22 -7.02 19.75
CA ASP A 293 12.38 -7.89 20.91
C ASP A 293 11.12 -8.66 21.30
N SER A 294 9.96 -8.13 20.93
CA SER A 294 8.67 -8.74 21.26
C SER A 294 8.16 -9.67 20.17
N LEU A 295 8.86 -9.78 19.04
CA LEU A 295 8.51 -10.78 18.03
C LEU A 295 8.78 -12.18 18.60
N PRO A 296 7.83 -13.12 18.49
CA PRO A 296 8.03 -14.47 19.00
C PRO A 296 9.21 -15.14 18.31
N PRO A 297 10.11 -15.80 19.08
CA PRO A 297 11.35 -16.33 18.54
C PRO A 297 11.21 -17.44 17.51
N ASN A 298 10.10 -18.13 17.39
CA ASN A 298 9.77 -19.07 16.31
C ASN A 298 8.32 -19.56 16.39
N GLU A 299 7.65 -19.55 15.24
CA GLU A 299 6.57 -20.46 14.80
C GLU A 299 5.18 -20.41 15.42
N SER A 300 4.96 -19.94 16.65
CA SER A 300 3.68 -20.32 17.31
C SER A 300 2.64 -19.21 17.48
N ALA A 301 2.97 -17.95 17.24
CA ALA A 301 2.05 -16.86 17.63
C ALA A 301 1.51 -16.00 16.48
N ILE A 302 2.15 -15.96 15.31
CA ILE A 302 1.77 -15.01 14.25
C ILE A 302 1.31 -15.69 12.96
N SER A 303 1.67 -16.92 12.71
CA SER A 303 1.16 -17.68 11.55
C SER A 303 1.12 -19.15 11.83
N THR A 304 -0.04 -19.70 11.78
CA THR A 304 -0.26 -21.15 11.80
C THR A 304 -0.63 -21.71 10.44
N SER A 305 -1.02 -20.89 9.50
CA SER A 305 -1.39 -21.33 8.16
C SER A 305 -0.41 -20.79 7.13
N LYS A 306 0.47 -21.65 6.67
CA LYS A 306 1.18 -21.63 5.36
C LYS A 306 1.15 -20.27 4.62
N GLY A 307 1.69 -19.21 5.24
CA GLY A 307 1.98 -17.95 4.55
C GLY A 307 0.85 -16.92 4.42
N SER A 308 -0.30 -17.08 5.08
CA SER A 308 -1.34 -16.06 5.01
C SER A 308 -1.25 -15.03 6.14
N ALA A 309 -0.89 -13.79 5.83
CA ALA A 309 -1.12 -12.64 6.70
C ALA A 309 -2.55 -12.11 6.45
N PHE A 310 -3.55 -12.71 7.11
CA PHE A 310 -4.93 -12.27 6.97
C PHE A 310 -5.15 -10.98 7.75
N GLN A 311 -5.69 -9.97 7.08
CA GLN A 311 -6.19 -8.75 7.69
C GLN A 311 -7.63 -8.51 7.28
N SER A 312 -8.50 -8.17 8.22
CA SER A 312 -9.84 -7.71 7.88
C SER A 312 -9.76 -6.39 7.12
N PRO A 313 -10.66 -6.14 6.16
CA PRO A 313 -10.70 -4.87 5.46
C PRO A 313 -10.82 -3.68 6.40
N LEU A 314 -10.05 -2.62 6.15
CA LEU A 314 -10.02 -1.39 6.97
C LEU A 314 -11.41 -0.77 7.19
N LEU A 315 -12.31 -0.90 6.21
CA LEU A 315 -13.67 -0.37 6.31
C LEU A 315 -14.49 -0.97 7.47
N LEU A 316 -14.10 -2.13 7.98
CA LEU A 316 -14.76 -2.79 9.11
C LEU A 316 -14.22 -2.30 10.46
N TYR A 317 -13.04 -1.66 10.51
CA TYR A 317 -12.41 -1.24 11.74
C TYR A 317 -13.03 0.03 12.34
N ASN A 318 -13.07 0.09 13.65
CA ASN A 318 -13.28 1.35 14.34
C ASN A 318 -11.95 2.12 14.42
N LEU A 319 -11.56 2.75 13.31
CA LEU A 319 -10.28 3.45 13.19
C LEU A 319 -10.14 4.60 14.20
N GLY A 320 -11.24 5.26 14.57
CA GLY A 320 -11.23 6.33 15.56
C GLY A 320 -10.76 5.83 16.94
N GLU A 321 -11.28 4.70 17.40
CA GLU A 321 -10.84 4.11 18.67
C GLU A 321 -9.42 3.56 18.59
N LEU A 322 -9.07 2.93 17.47
CA LEU A 322 -7.73 2.41 17.26
C LEU A 322 -6.68 3.52 17.29
N TYR A 323 -6.89 4.59 16.51
CA TYR A 323 -5.90 5.67 16.37
C TYR A 323 -5.82 6.63 17.55
N HIS A 324 -6.93 6.87 18.24
CA HIS A 324 -6.96 7.84 19.34
C HIS A 324 -6.86 7.22 20.73
N LYS A 325 -7.28 5.97 20.88
CA LYS A 325 -7.30 5.30 22.19
C LYS A 325 -6.43 4.05 22.24
N GLY A 326 -5.87 3.61 21.13
CA GLY A 326 -5.14 2.32 21.03
C GLY A 326 -6.03 1.10 21.33
N LEU A 327 -7.35 1.30 21.37
CA LEU A 327 -8.30 0.24 21.67
C LEU A 327 -8.54 -0.62 20.45
N SER A 328 -8.78 -1.89 20.69
CA SER A 328 -9.02 -2.89 19.65
C SER A 328 -10.32 -3.64 19.86
N THR A 329 -11.26 -3.02 20.53
CA THR A 329 -12.59 -3.62 20.63
C THR A 329 -13.11 -3.82 19.21
N PRO A 330 -13.43 -5.05 18.78
CA PRO A 330 -13.95 -5.30 17.46
C PRO A 330 -15.24 -4.50 17.24
N SER A 331 -15.36 -3.86 16.07
CA SER A 331 -16.62 -3.24 15.67
C SER A 331 -17.71 -4.30 15.50
N GLU A 332 -18.97 -3.90 15.41
CA GLU A 332 -20.07 -4.83 15.13
C GLU A 332 -19.89 -5.53 13.77
N ASP A 333 -19.33 -4.83 12.79
CA ASP A 333 -19.04 -5.39 11.48
C ASP A 333 -17.91 -6.44 11.51
N GLU A 334 -16.88 -6.21 12.33
CA GLU A 334 -15.82 -7.20 12.55
C GLU A 334 -16.33 -8.42 13.31
N LYS A 335 -17.15 -8.24 14.34
CA LYS A 335 -17.79 -9.33 15.07
C LYS A 335 -18.68 -10.18 14.15
N ARG A 336 -19.41 -9.51 13.26
CA ARG A 336 -20.23 -10.17 12.23
C ARG A 336 -19.37 -11.05 11.31
N LEU A 337 -18.30 -10.49 10.75
CA LEU A 337 -17.39 -11.23 9.87
C LEU A 337 -16.75 -12.41 10.61
N SER A 338 -16.22 -12.20 11.82
CA SER A 338 -15.60 -13.21 12.65
C SER A 338 -16.57 -14.35 12.97
N LYS A 339 -17.83 -14.03 13.31
CA LYS A 339 -18.88 -15.00 13.56
C LYS A 339 -19.17 -15.86 12.31
N ILE A 340 -19.33 -15.22 11.14
CA ILE A 340 -19.60 -15.92 9.88
C ILE A 340 -18.42 -16.86 9.52
N LEU A 341 -17.18 -16.38 9.64
CA LEU A 341 -15.99 -17.20 9.39
C LEU A 341 -15.97 -18.45 10.28
N ARG A 342 -16.27 -18.29 11.56
CA ARG A 342 -16.25 -19.41 12.52
C ARG A 342 -17.40 -20.37 12.35
N GLU A 343 -18.64 -19.86 12.29
CA GLU A 343 -19.86 -20.68 12.38
C GLU A 343 -20.31 -21.22 11.02
N GLU A 344 -20.15 -20.45 9.94
CA GLU A 344 -20.66 -20.82 8.63
C GLU A 344 -19.58 -21.36 7.69
N LYS A 345 -18.33 -20.90 7.83
CA LYS A 345 -17.21 -21.32 6.97
C LYS A 345 -16.29 -22.34 7.63
N GLY A 346 -16.41 -22.56 8.94
CA GLY A 346 -15.52 -23.45 9.67
C GLY A 346 -14.07 -22.92 9.78
N ALA A 347 -13.83 -21.67 9.42
CA ALA A 347 -12.52 -21.03 9.36
C ALA A 347 -12.17 -20.38 10.73
N ALA A 348 -12.02 -21.20 11.76
CA ALA A 348 -11.78 -20.74 13.12
C ALA A 348 -10.46 -19.96 13.27
N GLU A 349 -9.42 -20.33 12.53
CA GLU A 349 -8.14 -19.63 12.55
C GLU A 349 -8.25 -18.22 11.95
N LEU A 350 -8.90 -18.07 10.79
CA LEU A 350 -9.17 -16.78 10.18
C LEU A 350 -10.01 -15.88 11.10
N SER A 351 -11.01 -16.46 11.77
CA SER A 351 -11.81 -15.75 12.77
C SER A 351 -10.94 -15.22 13.91
N ALA A 352 -10.05 -16.05 14.45
CA ALA A 352 -9.14 -15.65 15.53
C ALA A 352 -8.14 -14.57 15.09
N LEU A 353 -7.63 -14.62 13.85
CA LEU A 353 -6.76 -13.59 13.27
C LEU A 353 -7.51 -12.27 13.11
N ALA A 354 -8.75 -12.30 12.63
CA ALA A 354 -9.60 -11.12 12.51
C ALA A 354 -9.85 -10.44 13.86
N GLU A 355 -10.05 -11.21 14.93
CA GLU A 355 -10.26 -10.69 16.28
C GLU A 355 -9.00 -10.09 16.91
N LYS A 356 -7.85 -10.75 16.77
CA LYS A 356 -6.59 -10.32 17.42
C LYS A 356 -5.92 -9.14 16.73
N LYS A 357 -6.05 -8.99 15.42
CA LYS A 357 -5.46 -7.91 14.61
C LYS A 357 -3.95 -7.68 14.83
N LEU A 358 -3.21 -8.70 15.25
CA LEU A 358 -1.83 -8.52 15.69
C LEU A 358 -0.93 -8.00 14.57
N HIS A 359 -1.05 -8.57 13.37
CA HIS A 359 -0.31 -8.11 12.18
C HIS A 359 -0.63 -6.66 11.83
N PHE A 360 -1.91 -6.32 11.74
CA PHE A 360 -2.36 -4.96 11.47
C PHE A 360 -1.81 -3.96 12.50
N ARG A 361 -1.73 -4.35 13.77
CA ARG A 361 -1.16 -3.49 14.81
C ARG A 361 0.31 -3.23 14.61
N VAL A 362 1.09 -4.27 14.28
CA VAL A 362 2.52 -4.13 14.00
C VAL A 362 2.72 -3.22 12.80
N ASP A 363 1.99 -3.44 11.69
CA ASP A 363 2.06 -2.60 10.50
C ASP A 363 1.73 -1.14 10.82
N GLN A 364 0.64 -0.89 11.57
CA GLN A 364 0.25 0.47 11.93
C GLN A 364 1.26 1.16 12.85
N VAL A 365 1.93 0.44 13.75
CA VAL A 365 2.97 1.00 14.61
C VAL A 365 4.24 1.32 13.82
N ILE A 366 4.66 0.44 12.89
CA ILE A 366 5.82 0.67 12.03
C ILE A 366 5.59 1.88 11.11
N GLU A 367 4.38 2.03 10.57
CA GLU A 367 4.00 3.10 9.66
C GLU A 367 3.65 4.42 10.37
N ALA A 368 3.37 4.37 11.68
CA ALA A 368 2.99 5.57 12.43
C ALA A 368 4.12 6.60 12.45
N ASP A 369 3.77 7.86 12.19
CA ASP A 369 4.70 8.98 12.31
C ASP A 369 4.62 9.57 13.72
N PRO A 370 5.74 9.66 14.45
CA PRO A 370 5.78 10.33 15.77
C PRO A 370 5.34 11.79 15.75
N TRP A 371 5.30 12.43 14.57
CA TRP A 371 4.72 13.78 14.44
C TRP A 371 3.25 13.83 14.87
N GLU A 372 2.48 12.80 14.58
CA GLU A 372 1.14 12.61 15.15
C GLU A 372 1.26 11.92 16.51
N ARG A 373 1.94 12.57 17.48
CA ARG A 373 2.33 11.96 18.75
C ARG A 373 1.20 11.19 19.45
N GLN A 374 0.01 11.75 19.48
CA GLN A 374 -1.14 11.09 20.11
C GLN A 374 -1.47 9.75 19.43
N ARG A 375 -1.50 9.75 18.11
CA ARG A 375 -1.76 8.54 17.31
C ARG A 375 -0.63 7.53 17.49
N PHE A 376 0.62 7.97 17.38
CA PHE A 376 1.81 7.12 17.55
C PHE A 376 1.82 6.42 18.91
N VAL A 377 1.67 7.17 19.99
CA VAL A 377 1.64 6.63 21.35
C VAL A 377 0.42 5.71 21.56
N SER A 378 -0.74 6.06 21.02
CA SER A 378 -1.96 5.24 21.14
C SER A 378 -1.81 3.90 20.42
N LEU A 379 -1.27 3.89 19.20
CA LEU A 379 -1.07 2.68 18.43
C LEU A 379 -0.07 1.74 19.12
N PHE A 380 1.05 2.28 19.57
CA PHE A 380 2.05 1.50 20.31
C PHE A 380 1.49 1.00 21.65
N SER A 381 0.80 1.83 22.41
CA SER A 381 0.12 1.45 23.66
C SER A 381 -0.85 0.28 23.43
N GLY A 382 -1.67 0.36 22.39
CA GLY A 382 -2.61 -0.69 22.05
C GLY A 382 -1.93 -2.01 21.68
N TRP A 383 -0.87 -1.96 20.90
CA TRP A 383 -0.05 -3.12 20.58
C TRP A 383 0.61 -3.70 21.85
N TRP A 384 1.24 -2.86 22.67
CA TRP A 384 1.92 -3.26 23.91
C TRP A 384 0.99 -3.99 24.87
N LYS A 385 -0.21 -3.44 25.09
CA LYS A 385 -1.22 -4.06 25.97
C LYS A 385 -1.60 -5.46 25.51
N VAL A 386 -1.88 -5.62 24.22
CA VAL A 386 -2.28 -6.92 23.65
C VAL A 386 -1.13 -7.93 23.74
N THR A 387 0.09 -7.51 23.44
CA THR A 387 1.25 -8.40 23.40
C THR A 387 1.68 -8.84 24.80
N ASN A 388 1.59 -7.94 25.79
CA ASN A 388 2.03 -8.22 27.16
C ASN A 388 0.87 -8.66 28.08
N GLY A 389 -0.37 -8.71 27.59
CA GLY A 389 -1.53 -9.12 28.39
C GLY A 389 -1.87 -8.17 29.54
N VAL A 390 -1.59 -6.86 29.38
CA VAL A 390 -1.81 -5.84 30.41
C VAL A 390 -2.93 -4.88 30.00
N GLU A 391 -3.65 -4.34 30.98
CA GLU A 391 -4.74 -3.41 30.73
C GLU A 391 -4.27 -1.96 30.63
N THR A 392 -3.16 -1.63 31.26
CA THR A 392 -2.63 -0.26 31.34
C THR A 392 -1.27 -0.15 30.70
N PHE A 393 -0.95 1.01 30.16
CA PHE A 393 0.34 1.36 29.62
C PHE A 393 0.67 2.81 29.98
N ASP A 394 1.85 3.04 30.51
CA ASP A 394 2.39 4.38 30.78
C ASP A 394 3.62 4.62 29.91
N TRP A 395 3.51 5.62 29.03
CA TRP A 395 4.55 5.95 28.06
C TRP A 395 5.86 6.36 28.73
N ASP A 396 5.79 7.22 29.74
CA ASP A 396 7.00 7.78 30.33
C ASP A 396 7.79 6.72 31.12
N THR A 397 7.10 5.83 31.78
CA THR A 397 7.72 4.68 32.46
C THR A 397 8.34 3.71 31.46
N TRP A 398 7.63 3.39 30.38
CA TRP A 398 8.15 2.53 29.32
C TRP A 398 9.34 3.20 28.64
N TYR A 399 9.24 4.48 28.28
CA TYR A 399 10.26 5.22 27.56
C TYR A 399 11.60 5.24 28.30
N LYS A 400 11.58 5.48 29.63
CA LYS A 400 12.78 5.42 30.45
C LYS A 400 13.46 4.05 30.40
N LYS A 401 12.68 2.97 30.55
CA LYS A 401 13.20 1.60 30.45
C LYS A 401 13.76 1.28 29.06
N ALA A 402 13.05 1.70 28.02
CA ALA A 402 13.50 1.50 26.64
C ALA A 402 14.79 2.29 26.34
N LEU A 403 14.91 3.51 26.87
CA LEU A 403 16.11 4.31 26.76
C LEU A 403 17.32 3.65 27.46
N ASP A 404 17.12 3.14 28.68
CA ASP A 404 18.15 2.40 29.41
C ASP A 404 18.58 1.11 28.68
N MET A 405 17.64 0.46 27.99
CA MET A 405 17.88 -0.81 27.30
C MET A 405 18.49 -0.63 25.90
N TYR A 406 18.09 0.37 25.16
CA TYR A 406 18.42 0.54 23.72
C TYR A 406 19.11 1.87 23.40
N GLY A 407 19.22 2.79 24.35
CA GLY A 407 19.68 4.17 24.11
C GLY A 407 21.12 4.29 23.59
N ASP A 408 21.97 3.31 23.88
CA ASP A 408 23.37 3.27 23.42
C ASP A 408 23.52 2.81 21.96
N GLY A 409 22.42 2.57 21.26
CA GLY A 409 22.39 1.98 19.91
C GLY A 409 22.80 2.91 18.75
N GLY A 410 23.35 4.10 19.02
CA GLY A 410 24.00 4.96 18.03
C GLY A 410 23.02 5.66 17.08
N LEU A 411 22.07 6.44 17.62
CA LEU A 411 21.36 7.49 16.91
C LEU A 411 22.16 8.78 16.94
#